data_923f16cb9d7e7b553d67e2a7e6af3fde
#
_entry.id   923f16cb9d7e7b553d67e2a7e6af3fde
#
_cell.length_a   1.000
_cell.length_b   1.000
_cell.length_c   1.000
_cell.angle_alpha   90.00
_cell.angle_beta   90.00
_cell.angle_gamma   90.00
#
_symmetry.space_group_name_H-M   'P 1'
#
loop_
_entity.id
_entity.type
_entity.pdbx_description
1 polymer ?
#
loop_
_entity_poly.entity_id
_entity_poly.type
_entity_poly.pdbx_seq_one_letter_code
_entity_poly.pdbx_strand_id
1 'polypeptide(L)'
;MSWNKQRLLGALLALAVLTPLRADVHAGMAFPALASAGLAGNVPATAGRVLVVDFWASWCAPCKASFPAFARLQAAYAARGLVIVAVSVDEDPSAYTAFVKKLAPPFATVRDATQQLVRTVDVPTMPTTYLVARDGKVRRVHSGFHGDETEKALRAEIEELLAEKSP
;
A
#
# COMPACT_ATOMS: atom_id res chain seq x y z
N MET A 1 -67.04 -31.89 -2.86
CA MET A 1 -66.06 -31.16 -3.74
C MET A 1 -65.20 -30.28 -2.84
N SER A 2 -64.03 -30.77 -2.43
CA SER A 2 -63.07 -30.06 -1.55
C SER A 2 -61.96 -29.46 -2.40
N TRP A 3 -61.83 -28.15 -2.39
CA TRP A 3 -60.80 -27.41 -3.13
C TRP A 3 -59.60 -27.21 -2.22
N ASN A 4 -58.53 -27.93 -2.55
CA ASN A 4 -57.25 -27.88 -1.84
C ASN A 4 -56.48 -26.64 -2.28
N LYS A 5 -56.38 -25.62 -1.39
CA LYS A 5 -55.54 -24.43 -1.62
C LYS A 5 -54.08 -24.75 -1.19
N GLN A 6 -53.26 -25.19 -2.13
CA GLN A 6 -51.84 -25.27 -1.95
C GLN A 6 -51.24 -23.85 -1.87
N ARG A 7 -50.76 -23.48 -0.69
CA ARG A 7 -49.99 -22.24 -0.47
C ARG A 7 -48.54 -22.46 -0.94
N LEU A 8 -48.20 -21.87 -2.07
CA LEU A 8 -46.81 -21.76 -2.52
C LEU A 8 -46.09 -20.72 -1.62
N LEU A 9 -45.30 -21.18 -0.67
CA LEU A 9 -44.32 -20.34 0.02
C LEU A 9 -43.13 -20.11 -0.92
N GLY A 10 -43.11 -18.94 -1.56
CA GLY A 10 -41.93 -18.47 -2.29
C GLY A 10 -40.83 -18.08 -1.29
N ALA A 11 -39.78 -18.86 -1.19
CA ALA A 11 -38.55 -18.48 -0.45
C ALA A 11 -37.81 -17.42 -1.27
N LEU A 12 -37.87 -16.16 -0.85
CA LEU A 12 -37.00 -15.09 -1.34
C LEU A 12 -35.60 -15.32 -0.78
N LEU A 13 -34.71 -15.86 -1.60
CA LEU A 13 -33.25 -15.87 -1.30
C LEU A 13 -32.75 -14.43 -1.43
N ALA A 14 -32.55 -13.76 -0.30
CA ALA A 14 -31.86 -12.48 -0.26
C ALA A 14 -30.38 -12.71 -0.56
N LEU A 15 -29.95 -12.40 -1.78
CA LEU A 15 -28.55 -12.38 -2.18
C LEU A 15 -27.87 -11.19 -1.47
N ALA A 16 -27.20 -11.45 -0.36
CA ALA A 16 -26.38 -10.43 0.31
C ALA A 16 -25.20 -10.08 -0.60
N VAL A 17 -25.27 -8.94 -1.27
CA VAL A 17 -24.16 -8.35 -2.01
C VAL A 17 -23.15 -7.86 -0.97
N LEU A 18 -22.09 -8.64 -0.74
CA LEU A 18 -20.92 -8.22 0.04
C LEU A 18 -20.22 -7.10 -0.75
N THR A 19 -20.60 -5.86 -0.49
CA THR A 19 -19.82 -4.71 -0.94
C THR A 19 -18.47 -4.73 -0.23
N PRO A 20 -17.32 -4.67 -0.94
CA PRO A 20 -16.02 -4.55 -0.29
C PRO A 20 -16.02 -3.27 0.56
N LEU A 21 -15.73 -3.44 1.85
CA LEU A 21 -15.57 -2.31 2.77
C LEU A 21 -14.36 -1.51 2.30
N ARG A 22 -14.58 -0.31 1.76
CA ARG A 22 -13.52 0.66 1.54
C ARG A 22 -13.10 1.16 2.91
N ALA A 23 -11.85 0.94 3.25
CA ALA A 23 -11.27 1.52 4.47
C ALA A 23 -10.35 2.66 4.03
N ASP A 24 -10.73 3.89 4.31
CA ASP A 24 -9.79 5.02 4.30
C ASP A 24 -8.72 4.72 5.37
N VAL A 25 -7.56 4.24 4.92
CA VAL A 25 -6.50 3.78 5.81
C VAL A 25 -5.72 4.99 6.31
N HIS A 26 -5.91 5.34 7.58
CA HIS A 26 -5.27 6.46 8.25
C HIS A 26 -4.45 6.02 9.48
N ALA A 27 -3.79 6.97 10.13
CA ALA A 27 -2.98 6.71 11.32
C ALA A 27 -3.78 5.99 12.42
N GLY A 28 -3.19 4.95 13.00
CA GLY A 28 -3.78 4.06 14.00
C GLY A 28 -4.43 2.80 13.44
N MET A 29 -4.77 2.76 12.16
CA MET A 29 -5.36 1.58 11.52
C MET A 29 -4.31 0.56 11.10
N ALA A 30 -4.69 -0.72 11.03
CA ALA A 30 -3.85 -1.76 10.43
C ALA A 30 -3.74 -1.53 8.92
N PHE A 31 -2.50 -1.57 8.40
CA PHE A 31 -2.26 -1.56 6.96
C PHE A 31 -2.52 -2.96 6.39
N PRO A 32 -3.16 -3.10 5.21
CA PRO A 32 -3.38 -4.40 4.58
C PRO A 32 -2.08 -5.18 4.38
N ALA A 33 -2.10 -6.48 4.65
CA ALA A 33 -0.92 -7.33 4.49
C ALA A 33 -0.52 -7.42 3.01
N LEU A 34 0.65 -6.88 2.65
CA LEU A 34 1.13 -6.84 1.27
C LEU A 34 1.28 -8.24 0.65
N ALA A 35 1.64 -9.23 1.45
CA ALA A 35 1.82 -10.61 0.99
C ALA A 35 0.54 -11.26 0.44
N SER A 36 -0.63 -10.82 0.89
CA SER A 36 -1.95 -11.32 0.45
C SER A 36 -2.71 -10.34 -0.45
N ALA A 37 -2.08 -9.23 -0.84
CA ALA A 37 -2.73 -8.17 -1.61
C ALA A 37 -2.77 -8.43 -3.13
N GLY A 38 -2.32 -9.60 -3.61
CA GLY A 38 -2.36 -9.96 -5.03
C GLY A 38 -1.42 -9.12 -5.92
N LEU A 39 -0.34 -8.58 -5.35
CA LEU A 39 0.62 -7.74 -6.04
C LEU A 39 1.50 -8.55 -7.00
N ALA A 40 1.73 -8.02 -8.19
CA ALA A 40 2.67 -8.59 -9.15
C ALA A 40 4.10 -8.14 -8.80
N GLY A 41 5.02 -9.09 -8.68
CA GLY A 41 6.42 -8.87 -8.31
C GLY A 41 6.80 -9.59 -7.01
N ASN A 42 8.02 -9.32 -6.53
CA ASN A 42 8.52 -9.94 -5.30
C ASN A 42 8.21 -9.05 -4.09
N VAL A 43 7.22 -9.43 -3.32
CA VAL A 43 6.88 -8.76 -2.04
C VAL A 43 7.86 -9.25 -0.96
N PRO A 44 8.65 -8.37 -0.34
CA PRO A 44 9.59 -8.78 0.72
C PRO A 44 8.86 -9.17 2.00
N ALA A 45 9.57 -9.84 2.91
CA ALA A 45 9.05 -10.11 4.26
C ALA A 45 8.87 -8.79 5.03
N THR A 46 7.65 -8.51 5.46
CA THR A 46 7.26 -7.25 6.10
C THR A 46 6.88 -7.38 7.58
N ALA A 47 6.63 -8.59 8.06
CA ALA A 47 6.22 -8.83 9.44
C ALA A 47 7.29 -8.37 10.45
N GLY A 48 6.89 -7.58 11.45
CA GLY A 48 7.79 -7.06 12.49
C GLY A 48 8.81 -6.01 12.00
N ARG A 49 8.64 -5.50 10.79
CA ARG A 49 9.49 -4.46 10.18
C ARG A 49 8.82 -3.09 10.24
N VAL A 50 9.62 -2.04 10.23
CA VAL A 50 9.15 -0.69 9.92
C VAL A 50 9.03 -0.60 8.40
N LEU A 51 7.85 -0.20 7.90
CA LEU A 51 7.61 -0.14 6.47
C LEU A 51 7.39 1.29 6.00
N VAL A 52 7.91 1.58 4.82
CA VAL A 52 7.48 2.67 3.97
C VAL A 52 6.77 2.04 2.78
N VAL A 53 5.46 2.26 2.66
CA VAL A 53 4.68 1.82 1.51
C VAL A 53 4.29 3.06 0.71
N ASP A 54 4.79 3.15 -0.52
CA ASP A 54 4.57 4.30 -1.40
C ASP A 54 3.77 3.90 -2.63
N PHE A 55 2.64 4.57 -2.85
CA PHE A 55 1.84 4.39 -4.06
C PHE A 55 2.28 5.38 -5.13
N TRP A 56 2.59 4.85 -6.32
CA TRP A 56 3.17 5.64 -7.41
C TRP A 56 2.72 5.14 -8.80
N ALA A 57 3.04 5.92 -9.82
CA ALA A 57 2.88 5.51 -11.22
C ALA A 57 4.01 6.05 -12.10
N SER A 58 4.28 5.40 -13.22
CA SER A 58 5.34 5.79 -14.16
C SER A 58 5.09 7.14 -14.84
N TRP A 59 3.85 7.56 -14.96
CA TRP A 59 3.44 8.86 -15.49
C TRP A 59 3.45 10.00 -14.46
N CYS A 60 3.60 9.68 -13.17
CA CYS A 60 3.54 10.63 -12.07
C CYS A 60 4.91 11.33 -11.87
N ALA A 61 5.02 12.60 -12.22
CA ALA A 61 6.29 13.35 -12.10
C ALA A 61 6.80 13.50 -10.65
N PRO A 62 5.98 13.88 -9.64
CA PRO A 62 6.44 13.94 -8.25
C PRO A 62 6.83 12.57 -7.70
N CYS A 63 6.23 11.47 -8.17
CA CYS A 63 6.63 10.12 -7.80
C CYS A 63 8.06 9.79 -8.29
N LYS A 64 8.43 10.24 -9.49
CA LYS A 64 9.82 10.08 -9.98
C LYS A 64 10.82 10.82 -9.10
N ALA A 65 10.44 11.97 -8.57
CA ALA A 65 11.28 12.78 -7.71
C ALA A 65 11.48 12.15 -6.31
N SER A 66 10.54 11.31 -5.81
CA SER A 66 10.66 10.66 -4.51
C SER A 66 11.65 9.49 -4.49
N PHE A 67 11.88 8.80 -5.61
CA PHE A 67 12.72 7.59 -5.68
C PHE A 67 14.16 7.78 -5.19
N PRO A 68 14.88 8.87 -5.54
CA PRO A 68 16.21 9.12 -4.99
C PRO A 68 16.21 9.29 -3.46
N ALA A 69 15.19 9.93 -2.90
CA ALA A 69 15.04 10.07 -1.45
C ALA A 69 14.82 8.71 -0.79
N PHE A 70 13.94 7.87 -1.33
CA PHE A 70 13.71 6.51 -0.84
C PHE A 70 14.99 5.65 -0.94
N ALA A 71 15.78 5.81 -2.01
CA ALA A 71 17.05 5.10 -2.11
C ALA A 71 18.02 5.47 -0.98
N ARG A 72 18.10 6.76 -0.62
CA ARG A 72 18.93 7.23 0.53
C ARG A 72 18.40 6.70 1.87
N LEU A 73 17.07 6.71 2.06
CA LEU A 73 16.44 6.17 3.27
C LEU A 73 16.66 4.65 3.38
N GLN A 74 16.48 3.91 2.29
CA GLN A 74 16.76 2.46 2.25
C GLN A 74 18.21 2.17 2.61
N ALA A 75 19.16 2.88 2.03
CA ALA A 75 20.59 2.70 2.32
C ALA A 75 20.93 3.00 3.78
N ALA A 76 20.30 4.02 4.38
CA ALA A 76 20.56 4.42 5.75
C ALA A 76 19.97 3.46 6.80
N TYR A 77 18.80 2.87 6.51
CA TYR A 77 18.00 2.21 7.56
C TYR A 77 17.66 0.73 7.31
N ALA A 78 18.00 0.15 6.15
CA ALA A 78 17.72 -1.26 5.87
C ALA A 78 18.29 -2.21 6.93
N ALA A 79 19.55 -1.99 7.34
CA ALA A 79 20.21 -2.79 8.37
C ALA A 79 19.55 -2.67 9.76
N ARG A 80 18.80 -1.58 10.00
CA ARG A 80 18.05 -1.34 11.24
C ARG A 80 16.62 -1.87 11.19
N GLY A 81 16.20 -2.44 10.07
CA GLY A 81 14.90 -3.07 9.91
C GLY A 81 13.86 -2.27 9.14
N LEU A 82 14.28 -1.23 8.39
CA LEU A 82 13.40 -0.56 7.42
C LEU A 82 13.22 -1.44 6.18
N VAL A 83 12.01 -1.52 5.69
CA VAL A 83 11.66 -2.09 4.39
C VAL A 83 10.85 -1.06 3.62
N ILE A 84 11.30 -0.71 2.41
CA ILE A 84 10.56 0.17 1.50
C ILE A 84 9.93 -0.69 0.41
N VAL A 85 8.63 -0.50 0.18
CA VAL A 85 7.87 -1.16 -0.89
C VAL A 85 7.14 -0.09 -1.70
N ALA A 86 7.59 0.12 -2.93
CA ALA A 86 6.92 1.03 -3.85
C ALA A 86 5.89 0.26 -4.69
N VAL A 87 4.61 0.56 -4.50
CA VAL A 87 3.47 -0.08 -5.14
C VAL A 87 3.01 0.75 -6.33
N SER A 88 3.29 0.27 -7.54
CA SER A 88 2.82 0.92 -8.75
C SER A 88 1.34 0.65 -9.01
N VAL A 89 0.62 1.68 -9.42
CA VAL A 89 -0.73 1.59 -9.93
C VAL A 89 -0.79 1.64 -11.46
N ASP A 90 0.32 1.47 -12.16
CA ASP A 90 0.33 1.39 -13.62
C ASP A 90 -0.55 0.25 -14.12
N GLU A 91 -1.48 0.55 -15.01
CA GLU A 91 -2.30 -0.47 -15.68
C GLU A 91 -1.47 -1.23 -16.71
N ASP A 92 -0.60 -0.51 -17.45
CA ASP A 92 0.31 -1.08 -18.43
C ASP A 92 1.56 -1.69 -17.76
N PRO A 93 1.75 -3.01 -17.81
CA PRO A 93 2.93 -3.67 -17.26
C PRO A 93 4.23 -3.27 -17.95
N SER A 94 4.17 -2.84 -19.22
CA SER A 94 5.36 -2.42 -19.96
C SER A 94 5.87 -1.07 -19.48
N ALA A 95 4.98 -0.13 -19.17
CA ALA A 95 5.32 1.17 -18.60
C ALA A 95 6.00 1.02 -17.22
N TYR A 96 5.41 0.19 -16.35
CA TYR A 96 6.01 -0.20 -15.07
C TYR A 96 7.41 -0.78 -15.24
N THR A 97 7.55 -1.80 -16.10
CA THR A 97 8.82 -2.50 -16.32
C THR A 97 9.91 -1.57 -16.87
N ALA A 98 9.56 -0.73 -17.84
CA ALA A 98 10.50 0.25 -18.42
C ALA A 98 10.98 1.24 -17.37
N PHE A 99 10.09 1.74 -16.52
CA PHE A 99 10.42 2.65 -15.43
C PHE A 99 11.36 2.01 -14.40
N VAL A 100 11.00 0.82 -13.89
CA VAL A 100 11.81 0.11 -12.89
C VAL A 100 13.19 -0.24 -13.45
N LYS A 101 13.27 -0.71 -14.71
CA LYS A 101 14.54 -0.98 -15.39
C LYS A 101 15.41 0.28 -15.52
N LYS A 102 14.81 1.42 -15.83
CA LYS A 102 15.55 2.69 -15.97
C LYS A 102 16.12 3.20 -14.66
N LEU A 103 15.36 3.13 -13.56
CA LEU A 103 15.78 3.67 -12.27
C LEU A 103 16.56 2.68 -11.41
N ALA A 104 16.34 1.38 -11.60
CA ALA A 104 16.95 0.28 -10.84
C ALA A 104 16.98 0.57 -9.32
N PRO A 105 15.83 0.85 -8.69
CA PRO A 105 15.79 1.28 -7.30
C PRO A 105 16.32 0.18 -6.37
N PRO A 106 17.04 0.52 -5.28
CA PRO A 106 17.61 -0.45 -4.33
C PRO A 106 16.58 -0.96 -3.30
N PHE A 107 15.30 -0.79 -3.57
CA PHE A 107 14.18 -1.23 -2.72
C PHE A 107 13.14 -1.99 -3.55
N ALA A 108 12.22 -2.66 -2.86
CA ALA A 108 11.21 -3.46 -3.53
C ALA A 108 10.23 -2.60 -4.34
N THR A 109 10.00 -2.99 -5.59
CA THR A 109 8.95 -2.44 -6.44
C THR A 109 8.00 -3.57 -6.83
N VAL A 110 6.71 -3.32 -6.68
CA VAL A 110 5.64 -4.24 -7.03
C VAL A 110 4.54 -3.50 -7.77
N ARG A 111 3.69 -4.21 -8.50
CA ARG A 111 2.58 -3.58 -9.22
C ARG A 111 1.23 -4.11 -8.72
N ASP A 112 0.32 -3.21 -8.38
CA ASP A 112 -1.09 -3.52 -8.08
C ASP A 112 -1.88 -3.66 -9.39
N ALA A 113 -1.64 -4.79 -10.09
CA ALA A 113 -2.18 -5.05 -11.42
C ALA A 113 -3.71 -5.01 -11.49
N THR A 114 -4.37 -5.33 -10.39
CA THR A 114 -5.84 -5.39 -10.28
C THR A 114 -6.43 -4.13 -9.67
N GLN A 115 -5.60 -3.17 -9.26
CA GLN A 115 -6.01 -1.96 -8.56
C GLN A 115 -6.78 -2.26 -7.24
N GLN A 116 -6.57 -3.47 -6.68
CA GLN A 116 -7.31 -3.90 -5.50
C GLN A 116 -6.76 -3.24 -4.23
N LEU A 117 -5.45 -3.22 -4.05
CA LEU A 117 -4.83 -2.64 -2.86
C LEU A 117 -5.06 -1.13 -2.81
N VAL A 118 -4.84 -0.41 -3.92
CA VAL A 118 -5.02 1.04 -3.98
C VAL A 118 -6.48 1.44 -3.67
N ARG A 119 -7.46 0.65 -4.14
CA ARG A 119 -8.87 0.87 -3.80
C ARG A 119 -9.21 0.50 -2.36
N THR A 120 -8.60 -0.56 -1.81
CA THR A 120 -8.81 -0.97 -0.41
C THR A 120 -8.27 0.08 0.56
N VAL A 121 -7.11 0.66 0.24
CA VAL A 121 -6.46 1.69 1.07
C VAL A 121 -7.11 3.07 0.88
N ASP A 122 -7.84 3.26 -0.24
CA ASP A 122 -8.47 4.53 -0.66
C ASP A 122 -7.46 5.67 -0.80
N VAL A 123 -6.41 5.42 -1.60
CA VAL A 123 -5.29 6.35 -1.79
C VAL A 123 -5.77 7.66 -2.44
N PRO A 124 -5.64 8.82 -1.77
CA PRO A 124 -6.28 10.06 -2.21
C PRO A 124 -5.55 10.73 -3.40
N THR A 125 -4.25 10.53 -3.52
CA THR A 125 -3.41 11.17 -4.55
C THR A 125 -2.12 10.39 -4.79
N MET A 126 -1.34 10.77 -5.82
CA MET A 126 -0.04 10.19 -6.15
C MET A 126 1.07 11.26 -6.09
N PRO A 127 2.18 10.96 -5.39
CA PRO A 127 2.39 9.81 -4.52
C PRO A 127 1.64 9.93 -3.19
N THR A 128 1.34 8.79 -2.56
CA THR A 128 0.97 8.74 -1.14
C THR A 128 1.84 7.71 -0.45
N THR A 129 2.49 8.12 0.63
CA THR A 129 3.44 7.32 1.39
C THR A 129 2.88 7.01 2.77
N TYR A 130 2.80 5.73 3.12
CA TYR A 130 2.39 5.25 4.44
C TYR A 130 3.61 4.79 5.22
N LEU A 131 3.77 5.27 6.46
CA LEU A 131 4.71 4.72 7.43
C LEU A 131 3.97 3.77 8.35
N VAL A 132 4.41 2.52 8.36
CA VAL A 132 3.79 1.42 9.13
C VAL A 132 4.80 0.91 10.15
N ALA A 133 4.38 0.87 11.41
CA ALA A 133 5.20 0.37 12.51
C ALA A 133 5.27 -1.17 12.50
N ARG A 134 6.11 -1.73 13.39
CA ARG A 134 6.34 -3.18 13.52
C ARG A 134 5.08 -3.97 13.89
N ASP A 135 4.10 -3.32 14.52
CA ASP A 135 2.79 -3.89 14.87
C ASP A 135 1.80 -3.92 13.69
N GLY A 136 2.24 -3.49 12.50
CA GLY A 136 1.42 -3.43 11.28
C GLY A 136 0.45 -2.25 11.22
N LYS A 137 0.51 -1.30 12.16
CA LYS A 137 -0.37 -0.12 12.14
C LYS A 137 0.31 1.08 11.48
N VAL A 138 -0.49 1.82 10.74
CA VAL A 138 -0.07 3.10 10.16
C VAL A 138 0.22 4.12 11.26
N ARG A 139 1.34 4.78 11.20
CA ARG A 139 1.70 5.89 12.10
C ARG A 139 1.57 7.24 11.42
N ARG A 140 1.95 7.32 10.15
CA ARG A 140 1.92 8.58 9.37
C ARG A 140 1.48 8.28 7.94
N VAL A 141 0.88 9.29 7.31
CA VAL A 141 0.52 9.30 5.89
C VAL A 141 0.99 10.61 5.29
N HIS A 142 1.75 10.56 4.24
CA HIS A 142 2.20 11.72 3.46
C HIS A 142 1.53 11.71 2.09
N SER A 143 0.80 12.76 1.76
CA SER A 143 0.19 12.98 0.45
C SER A 143 1.04 13.93 -0.36
N GLY A 144 1.54 13.46 -1.51
CA GLY A 144 2.49 14.20 -2.34
C GLY A 144 3.95 14.07 -1.88
N PHE A 145 4.86 14.59 -2.71
CA PHE A 145 6.30 14.66 -2.41
C PHE A 145 6.81 16.08 -2.69
N HIS A 146 7.32 16.74 -1.66
CA HIS A 146 7.78 18.14 -1.68
C HIS A 146 9.30 18.24 -1.50
N GLY A 147 10.06 17.31 -2.11
CA GLY A 147 11.52 17.34 -2.08
C GLY A 147 12.10 17.09 -0.68
N ASP A 148 13.08 17.92 -0.32
CA ASP A 148 13.85 17.78 0.93
C ASP A 148 12.98 17.87 2.19
N GLU A 149 11.89 18.62 2.14
CA GLU A 149 10.96 18.73 3.27
C GLU A 149 10.33 17.37 3.60
N THR A 150 9.78 16.69 2.58
CA THR A 150 9.19 15.36 2.76
C THR A 150 10.25 14.34 3.17
N GLU A 151 11.45 14.35 2.56
CA GLU A 151 12.52 13.44 2.92
C GLU A 151 12.96 13.63 4.39
N LYS A 152 13.09 14.88 4.85
CA LYS A 152 13.44 15.19 6.23
C LYS A 152 12.38 14.69 7.23
N ALA A 153 11.11 14.90 6.91
CA ALA A 153 9.99 14.39 7.72
C ALA A 153 10.02 12.86 7.80
N LEU A 154 10.10 12.18 6.66
CA LEU A 154 10.19 10.72 6.58
C LEU A 154 11.38 10.17 7.37
N ARG A 155 12.54 10.83 7.29
CA ARG A 155 13.73 10.43 8.04
C ARG A 155 13.50 10.46 9.54
N ALA A 156 12.98 11.56 10.07
CA ALA A 156 12.71 11.73 11.50
C ALA A 156 11.69 10.68 12.00
N GLU A 157 10.61 10.47 11.24
CA GLU A 157 9.55 9.52 11.58
C GLU A 157 10.03 8.06 11.50
N ILE A 158 10.86 7.71 10.51
CA ILE A 158 11.50 6.39 10.42
C ILE A 158 12.40 6.14 11.64
N GLU A 159 13.19 7.13 12.06
CA GLU A 159 14.05 7.02 13.24
C GLU A 159 13.24 6.80 14.52
N GLU A 160 12.11 7.52 14.67
CA GLU A 160 11.16 7.33 15.77
C GLU A 160 10.64 5.88 15.79
N LEU A 161 10.14 5.38 14.66
CA LEU A 161 9.59 4.03 14.56
C LEU A 161 10.63 2.92 14.77
N LEU A 162 11.87 3.16 14.31
CA LEU A 162 12.98 2.22 14.52
C LEU A 162 13.45 2.18 15.96
N ALA A 163 13.23 3.24 16.75
CA ALA A 163 13.51 3.31 18.19
C ALA A 163 12.42 2.67 19.05
N GLU A 164 11.19 2.51 18.53
CA GLU A 164 10.12 1.80 19.24
C GLU A 164 10.54 0.36 19.56
N LYS A 165 10.23 -0.11 20.78
CA LYS A 165 10.43 -1.52 21.13
C LYS A 165 9.54 -2.39 20.25
N SER A 166 10.06 -3.53 19.80
CA SER A 166 9.23 -4.53 19.13
C SER A 166 8.13 -5.01 20.07
N PRO A 167 6.89 -5.22 19.57
CA PRO A 167 5.79 -5.70 20.38
C PRO A 167 6.05 -7.10 20.94
#